data_6b2a9330a28e0577b468620ccdb8d13c
#
_entry.id   6b2a9330a28e0577b468620ccdb8d13c
#
_cell.length_a   1.000
_cell.length_b   1.000
_cell.length_c   1.000
_cell.angle_alpha   90.00
_cell.angle_beta   90.00
_cell.angle_gamma   90.00
#
_symmetry.space_group_name_H-M   'P 1'
#
loop_
_entity.id
_entity.type
_entity.pdbx_description
1 polymer ?
#
loop_
_entity_poly.entity_id
_entity_poly.type
_entity_poly.pdbx_seq_one_letter_code
_entity_poly.pdbx_strand_id
1 'polypeptide(L)'
;MAEKTMEKIVALAKSRGFVYPGSEIYGGLANTWDYGNLGVELKNNVKKAWWQKFVQESPYNVGVDCAILMNPQTWVASGHLGGFSDPLMDCKECHERFRADKLIEDYCAEKGIEIEGAVDAWSQEEMTAFIEEHQIPCPSCGKHNFTDIRQFNLMFKTFQGVTEDAKNTVYLRPETAQGIFVNFKNVQRTSRKKLPFGIAQIGKSFRNEITPGNFTFRTREFEQMELEFFCEPDTDLEWFAYWKQFCLDWLHALGMKDDEIRYRDHDQEELSFYSKATTDVEFLFPFGWGELWGIADRTNYDLSQHMEVSKQDLTYFDDEKKEKYIPYVIEPSLGADRMVLAFLCSAYDEENIGTEEKPDMRTVLHFHPALAPVKVGILPLSKKLNEGAEKIYAELSKYYNCEFDDRGNIGKRYRRQDEIGTPFCVTYDFESEEDGAVTVRDRDTMQQERIKIEDLKSYLEEKMRF
;
A
#
# COMPACT_ATOMS: atom_id res chain seq x y z
N MET A 1 3.82 22.09 -14.63
CA MET A 1 3.88 20.63 -14.39
C MET A 1 3.09 19.93 -15.49
N ALA A 2 3.61 18.84 -16.03
CA ALA A 2 2.86 18.05 -17.01
C ALA A 2 1.64 17.40 -16.34
N GLU A 3 0.57 17.20 -17.12
CA GLU A 3 -0.62 16.52 -16.62
C GLU A 3 -0.27 15.06 -16.30
N LYS A 4 -0.44 14.67 -15.04
CA LYS A 4 -0.25 13.31 -14.54
C LYS A 4 -1.53 12.52 -14.83
N THR A 5 -1.46 11.51 -15.69
CA THR A 5 -2.58 10.62 -16.00
C THR A 5 -2.24 9.18 -15.62
N MET A 6 -3.25 8.39 -15.28
CA MET A 6 -3.05 6.95 -15.02
C MET A 6 -2.43 6.23 -16.19
N GLU A 7 -2.79 6.62 -17.41
CA GLU A 7 -2.25 6.04 -18.63
C GLU A 7 -0.72 6.20 -18.72
N LYS A 8 -0.20 7.41 -18.45
CA LYS A 8 1.24 7.69 -18.44
C LYS A 8 1.96 6.90 -17.34
N ILE A 9 1.39 6.87 -16.14
CA ILE A 9 1.95 6.12 -14.98
C ILE A 9 2.03 4.63 -15.30
N VAL A 10 0.94 4.04 -15.82
CA VAL A 10 0.87 2.62 -16.16
C VAL A 10 1.83 2.29 -17.31
N ALA A 11 1.92 3.15 -18.33
CA ALA A 11 2.85 2.97 -19.46
C ALA A 11 4.30 2.99 -18.97
N LEU A 12 4.67 3.93 -18.11
CA LEU A 12 6.00 3.98 -17.51
C LEU A 12 6.27 2.73 -16.67
N ALA A 13 5.34 2.38 -15.78
CA ALA A 13 5.48 1.23 -14.88
C ALA A 13 5.73 -0.07 -15.64
N LYS A 14 4.96 -0.32 -16.72
CA LYS A 14 5.14 -1.50 -17.57
C LYS A 14 6.45 -1.46 -18.36
N SER A 15 6.76 -0.33 -19.01
CA SER A 15 7.95 -0.23 -19.87
C SER A 15 9.27 -0.25 -19.11
N ARG A 16 9.28 0.13 -17.83
CA ARG A 16 10.49 0.18 -17.00
C ARG A 16 10.61 -0.99 -16.00
N GLY A 17 9.67 -1.92 -16.01
CA GLY A 17 9.76 -3.11 -15.18
C GLY A 17 9.37 -2.89 -13.72
N PHE A 18 8.44 -1.97 -13.46
CA PHE A 18 7.82 -1.85 -12.16
C PHE A 18 6.69 -2.86 -11.97
N VAL A 19 5.77 -2.93 -12.92
CA VAL A 19 4.60 -3.80 -12.82
C VAL A 19 4.26 -4.36 -14.20
N TYR A 20 3.97 -5.67 -14.25
CA TYR A 20 3.51 -6.37 -15.45
C TYR A 20 2.12 -6.96 -15.25
N PRO A 21 1.33 -7.19 -16.31
CA PRO A 21 0.12 -8.01 -16.21
C PRO A 21 0.47 -9.42 -15.75
N GLY A 22 -0.24 -9.93 -14.73
CA GLY A 22 0.00 -11.27 -14.21
C GLY A 22 -0.32 -12.34 -15.27
N SER A 23 0.59 -13.30 -15.49
CA SER A 23 0.43 -14.37 -16.48
C SER A 23 0.20 -13.89 -17.91
N GLU A 24 0.84 -12.81 -18.32
CA GLU A 24 0.62 -12.11 -19.60
C GLU A 24 0.73 -13.03 -20.83
N ILE A 25 1.66 -14.00 -20.81
CA ILE A 25 1.87 -14.97 -21.92
C ILE A 25 0.65 -15.85 -22.20
N TYR A 26 -0.28 -15.97 -21.25
CA TYR A 26 -1.54 -16.71 -21.39
C TYR A 26 -2.75 -15.77 -21.59
N GLY A 27 -2.53 -14.50 -21.91
CA GLY A 27 -3.58 -13.48 -22.03
C GLY A 27 -3.91 -12.77 -20.71
N GLY A 28 -3.17 -13.10 -19.66
CA GLY A 28 -3.33 -12.49 -18.34
C GLY A 28 -4.52 -13.02 -17.54
N LEU A 29 -4.60 -12.59 -16.29
CA LEU A 29 -5.77 -12.74 -15.43
C LEU A 29 -6.20 -11.35 -14.98
N ALA A 30 -7.48 -11.01 -15.18
CA ALA A 30 -7.99 -9.67 -14.94
C ALA A 30 -7.64 -9.14 -13.54
N ASN A 31 -7.06 -7.95 -13.49
CA ASN A 31 -6.63 -7.25 -12.27
C ASN A 31 -5.68 -8.06 -11.38
N THR A 32 -4.83 -8.85 -12.01
CA THR A 32 -3.70 -9.54 -11.38
C THR A 32 -2.42 -8.97 -11.95
N TRP A 33 -1.48 -8.62 -11.08
CA TRP A 33 -0.27 -7.89 -11.43
C TRP A 33 0.95 -8.54 -10.79
N ASP A 34 2.03 -8.61 -11.58
CA ASP A 34 3.33 -9.05 -11.13
C ASP A 34 4.26 -7.84 -10.95
N TYR A 35 4.95 -7.75 -9.82
CA TYR A 35 5.99 -6.75 -9.66
C TYR A 35 7.25 -7.20 -10.39
N GLY A 36 7.73 -6.35 -11.31
CA GLY A 36 8.96 -6.57 -12.04
C GLY A 36 10.21 -6.31 -11.20
N ASN A 37 11.36 -6.33 -11.86
CA ASN A 37 12.66 -6.14 -11.19
C ASN A 37 12.81 -4.81 -10.44
N LEU A 38 12.25 -3.70 -10.95
CA LEU A 38 12.24 -2.43 -10.22
C LEU A 38 11.07 -2.34 -9.23
N GLY A 39 9.94 -2.90 -9.59
CA GLY A 39 8.75 -2.88 -8.73
C GLY A 39 8.93 -3.64 -7.42
N VAL A 40 9.58 -4.82 -7.45
CA VAL A 40 9.84 -5.60 -6.23
C VAL A 40 10.79 -4.86 -5.29
N GLU A 41 11.81 -4.18 -5.83
CA GLU A 41 12.73 -3.36 -5.03
C GLU A 41 12.01 -2.15 -4.41
N LEU A 42 11.19 -1.42 -5.19
CA LEU A 42 10.38 -0.32 -4.67
C LEU A 42 9.45 -0.79 -3.55
N LYS A 43 8.72 -1.88 -3.78
CA LYS A 43 7.79 -2.44 -2.78
C LYS A 43 8.52 -2.89 -1.51
N ASN A 44 9.68 -3.53 -1.65
CA ASN A 44 10.49 -3.93 -0.50
C ASN A 44 11.03 -2.72 0.27
N ASN A 45 11.43 -1.65 -0.44
CA ASN A 45 11.88 -0.41 0.21
C ASN A 45 10.75 0.29 0.96
N VAL A 46 9.53 0.33 0.41
CA VAL A 46 8.34 0.85 1.10
C VAL A 46 8.06 0.06 2.38
N LYS A 47 8.04 -1.28 2.30
CA LYS A 47 7.85 -2.14 3.46
C LYS A 47 8.95 -1.98 4.50
N LYS A 48 10.20 -1.85 4.06
CA LYS A 48 11.36 -1.62 4.93
C LYS A 48 11.27 -0.28 5.65
N ALA A 49 10.91 0.81 4.95
CA ALA A 49 10.74 2.12 5.54
C ALA A 49 9.61 2.12 6.60
N TRP A 50 8.49 1.44 6.31
CA TRP A 50 7.42 1.27 7.27
C TRP A 50 7.87 0.47 8.50
N TRP A 51 8.49 -0.70 8.29
CA TRP A 51 8.97 -1.55 9.38
C TRP A 51 9.99 -0.85 10.26
N GLN A 52 10.87 -0.07 9.65
CA GLN A 52 11.87 0.71 10.39
C GLN A 52 11.19 1.67 11.36
N LYS A 53 10.22 2.47 10.91
CA LYS A 53 9.58 3.50 11.76
C LYS A 53 8.56 2.92 12.72
N PHE A 54 7.72 1.99 12.25
CA PHE A 54 6.62 1.46 13.05
C PHE A 54 7.04 0.35 14.01
N VAL A 55 8.13 -0.37 13.73
CA VAL A 55 8.58 -1.49 14.56
C VAL A 55 9.95 -1.26 15.14
N GLN A 56 10.96 -1.08 14.29
CA GLN A 56 12.37 -1.05 14.73
C GLN A 56 12.70 0.15 15.63
N GLU A 57 12.26 1.35 15.25
CA GLU A 57 12.49 2.60 15.99
C GLU A 57 11.44 2.84 17.08
N SER A 58 10.36 2.06 17.11
CA SER A 58 9.29 2.20 18.11
C SER A 58 9.65 1.49 19.43
N PRO A 59 9.57 2.16 20.57
CA PRO A 59 9.74 1.51 21.87
C PRO A 59 8.55 0.60 22.25
N TYR A 60 7.43 0.76 21.57
CA TYR A 60 6.17 0.08 21.90
C TYR A 60 5.98 -1.22 21.10
N ASN A 61 6.34 -1.23 19.82
CA ASN A 61 5.85 -2.22 18.88
C ASN A 61 6.78 -3.42 18.73
N VAL A 62 6.21 -4.54 18.33
CA VAL A 62 6.90 -5.77 17.92
C VAL A 62 6.24 -6.32 16.67
N GLY A 63 6.92 -7.22 15.97
CA GLY A 63 6.41 -7.80 14.73
C GLY A 63 5.99 -9.26 14.91
N VAL A 64 5.05 -9.70 14.04
CA VAL A 64 4.67 -11.10 13.83
C VAL A 64 4.57 -11.41 12.34
N ASP A 65 4.59 -12.69 12.01
CA ASP A 65 4.22 -13.19 10.67
C ASP A 65 3.29 -14.40 10.86
N CYS A 66 1.98 -14.15 10.73
CA CYS A 66 0.96 -15.16 10.94
C CYS A 66 0.65 -15.90 9.64
N ALA A 67 0.24 -17.17 9.77
CA ALA A 67 -0.17 -17.97 8.63
C ALA A 67 -1.37 -17.37 7.88
N ILE A 68 -1.39 -17.50 6.55
CA ILE A 68 -2.54 -17.10 5.71
C ILE A 68 -3.74 -18.00 6.00
N LEU A 69 -3.50 -19.32 6.08
CA LEU A 69 -4.53 -20.31 6.41
C LEU A 69 -4.70 -20.40 7.92
N MET A 70 -5.88 -20.07 8.39
CA MET A 70 -6.22 -20.02 9.81
C MET A 70 -7.43 -20.90 10.09
N ASN A 71 -7.64 -21.24 11.36
CA ASN A 71 -8.84 -21.95 11.75
C ASN A 71 -10.09 -21.15 11.34
N PRO A 72 -11.07 -21.76 10.64
CA PRO A 72 -12.28 -21.04 10.19
C PRO A 72 -13.06 -20.35 11.32
N GLN A 73 -12.94 -20.81 12.56
CA GLN A 73 -13.58 -20.14 13.71
C GLN A 73 -13.04 -18.72 13.94
N THR A 74 -11.84 -18.41 13.48
CA THR A 74 -11.31 -17.03 13.49
C THR A 74 -12.21 -16.11 12.68
N TRP A 75 -12.69 -16.56 11.53
CA TRP A 75 -13.55 -15.79 10.62
C TRP A 75 -15.02 -15.77 11.08
N VAL A 76 -15.44 -16.74 11.87
CA VAL A 76 -16.73 -16.69 12.58
C VAL A 76 -16.67 -15.61 13.67
N ALA A 77 -15.62 -15.62 14.50
CA ALA A 77 -15.45 -14.67 15.59
C ALA A 77 -15.37 -13.22 15.09
N SER A 78 -14.58 -12.96 14.05
CA SER A 78 -14.41 -11.64 13.46
C SER A 78 -15.62 -11.16 12.63
N GLY A 79 -16.62 -12.02 12.38
CA GLY A 79 -17.80 -11.68 11.59
C GLY A 79 -17.63 -11.77 10.07
N HIS A 80 -16.43 -12.06 9.55
CA HIS A 80 -16.16 -12.09 8.11
C HIS A 80 -17.00 -13.14 7.36
N LEU A 81 -17.29 -14.29 7.96
CA LEU A 81 -18.15 -15.29 7.31
C LEU A 81 -19.60 -14.88 7.22
N GLY A 82 -20.08 -14.05 8.14
CA GLY A 82 -21.46 -13.60 8.18
C GLY A 82 -21.75 -12.29 7.47
N GLY A 83 -20.82 -11.33 7.50
CA GLY A 83 -21.06 -9.94 7.10
C GLY A 83 -20.10 -9.36 6.07
N PHE A 84 -19.02 -10.03 5.73
CA PHE A 84 -18.07 -9.52 4.75
C PHE A 84 -18.53 -9.82 3.32
N SER A 85 -19.52 -9.06 2.85
CA SER A 85 -20.18 -9.31 1.58
C SER A 85 -20.60 -8.02 0.90
N ASP A 86 -20.58 -8.03 -0.44
CA ASP A 86 -21.08 -6.94 -1.28
C ASP A 86 -22.49 -7.26 -1.81
N PRO A 87 -23.36 -6.25 -1.95
CA PRO A 87 -24.67 -6.40 -2.60
C PRO A 87 -24.49 -6.50 -4.12
N LEU A 88 -24.71 -7.68 -4.67
CA LEU A 88 -24.43 -8.02 -6.06
C LEU A 88 -25.70 -8.16 -6.87
N MET A 89 -25.72 -7.57 -8.08
CA MET A 89 -26.78 -7.74 -9.08
C MET A 89 -26.21 -7.87 -10.48
N ASP A 90 -26.91 -8.57 -11.36
CA ASP A 90 -26.53 -8.76 -12.76
C ASP A 90 -27.53 -8.06 -13.68
N CYS A 91 -27.08 -7.41 -14.76
CA CYS A 91 -27.97 -6.96 -15.82
C CYS A 91 -28.42 -8.17 -16.64
N LYS A 92 -29.74 -8.38 -16.78
CA LYS A 92 -30.32 -9.52 -17.53
C LYS A 92 -30.11 -9.40 -19.05
N GLU A 93 -29.78 -8.21 -19.53
CA GLU A 93 -29.61 -7.94 -20.98
C GLU A 93 -28.19 -8.16 -21.47
N CYS A 94 -27.19 -7.58 -20.79
CA CYS A 94 -25.79 -7.68 -21.20
C CYS A 94 -24.97 -8.64 -20.33
N HIS A 95 -25.56 -9.18 -19.27
CA HIS A 95 -24.94 -10.09 -18.31
C HIS A 95 -23.77 -9.50 -17.51
N GLU A 96 -23.61 -8.18 -17.58
CA GLU A 96 -22.62 -7.47 -16.75
C GLU A 96 -23.06 -7.44 -15.28
N ARG A 97 -22.08 -7.48 -14.41
CA ARG A 97 -22.25 -7.60 -12.97
C ARG A 97 -21.87 -6.31 -12.26
N PHE A 98 -22.69 -5.89 -11.28
CA PHE A 98 -22.53 -4.64 -10.56
C PHE A 98 -22.71 -4.84 -9.07
N ARG A 99 -22.06 -3.98 -8.28
CA ARG A 99 -22.44 -3.72 -6.90
C ARG A 99 -23.60 -2.75 -6.90
N ALA A 100 -24.67 -3.10 -6.21
CA ALA A 100 -25.89 -2.29 -6.18
C ALA A 100 -25.66 -0.93 -5.48
N ASP A 101 -24.90 -0.93 -4.38
CA ASP A 101 -24.51 0.29 -3.66
C ASP A 101 -23.73 1.26 -4.56
N LYS A 102 -22.73 0.77 -5.27
CA LYS A 102 -21.92 1.61 -6.17
C LYS A 102 -22.71 2.12 -7.38
N LEU A 103 -23.60 1.29 -7.92
CA LEU A 103 -24.50 1.71 -9.00
C LEU A 103 -25.38 2.88 -8.58
N ILE A 104 -25.88 2.87 -7.35
CA ILE A 104 -26.68 3.97 -6.77
C ILE A 104 -25.80 5.21 -6.57
N GLU A 105 -24.64 5.08 -5.93
CA GLU A 105 -23.72 6.19 -5.67
C GLU A 105 -23.31 6.90 -6.97
N ASP A 106 -22.89 6.13 -7.98
CA ASP A 106 -22.47 6.67 -9.28
C ASP A 106 -23.60 7.39 -9.99
N TYR A 107 -24.82 6.83 -9.95
CA TYR A 107 -26.00 7.46 -10.51
C TYR A 107 -26.35 8.76 -9.79
N CYS A 108 -26.32 8.77 -8.47
CA CYS A 108 -26.59 9.96 -7.68
C CYS A 108 -25.56 11.07 -7.93
N ALA A 109 -24.28 10.71 -8.01
CA ALA A 109 -23.21 11.65 -8.34
C ALA A 109 -23.41 12.26 -9.75
N GLU A 110 -23.78 11.45 -10.74
CA GLU A 110 -24.06 11.93 -12.10
C GLU A 110 -25.26 12.88 -12.16
N LYS A 111 -26.31 12.59 -11.39
CA LYS A 111 -27.55 13.37 -11.37
C LYS A 111 -27.59 14.51 -10.36
N GLY A 112 -26.59 14.63 -9.50
CA GLY A 112 -26.56 15.61 -8.43
C GLY A 112 -27.63 15.36 -7.36
N ILE A 113 -27.95 14.09 -7.09
CA ILE A 113 -28.90 13.68 -6.05
C ILE A 113 -28.13 13.55 -4.74
N GLU A 114 -28.54 14.28 -3.73
CA GLU A 114 -27.99 14.14 -2.37
C GLU A 114 -28.62 12.92 -1.70
N ILE A 115 -27.79 12.08 -1.08
CA ILE A 115 -28.22 10.89 -0.33
C ILE A 115 -27.88 11.14 1.14
N GLU A 116 -28.81 10.81 2.03
CA GLU A 116 -28.52 10.79 3.47
C GLU A 116 -27.84 9.47 3.85
N GLY A 117 -26.63 9.58 4.45
CA GLY A 117 -25.83 8.43 4.88
C GLY A 117 -25.14 7.67 3.75
N ALA A 118 -24.44 6.59 4.10
CA ALA A 118 -23.71 5.74 3.17
C ALA A 118 -24.64 4.65 2.59
N VAL A 119 -24.62 4.47 1.27
CA VAL A 119 -25.49 3.49 0.56
C VAL A 119 -25.16 2.05 0.93
N ASP A 120 -23.94 1.76 1.32
CA ASP A 120 -23.51 0.43 1.75
C ASP A 120 -24.15 -0.02 3.08
N ALA A 121 -24.68 0.93 3.86
CA ALA A 121 -25.45 0.65 5.08
C ALA A 121 -26.93 0.32 4.80
N TRP A 122 -27.41 0.52 3.56
CA TRP A 122 -28.80 0.26 3.21
C TRP A 122 -29.11 -1.24 3.14
N SER A 123 -30.35 -1.59 3.44
CA SER A 123 -30.87 -2.94 3.20
C SER A 123 -30.99 -3.24 1.70
N GLN A 124 -31.06 -4.53 1.34
CA GLN A 124 -31.28 -4.93 -0.06
C GLN A 124 -32.61 -4.40 -0.60
N GLU A 125 -33.62 -4.33 0.27
CA GLU A 125 -34.94 -3.81 -0.06
C GLU A 125 -34.89 -2.31 -0.36
N GLU A 126 -34.18 -1.51 0.42
CA GLU A 126 -33.97 -0.07 0.18
C GLU A 126 -33.22 0.19 -1.12
N MET A 127 -32.10 -0.53 -1.35
CA MET A 127 -31.34 -0.43 -2.60
C MET A 127 -32.21 -0.80 -3.81
N THR A 128 -32.97 -1.89 -3.72
CA THR A 128 -33.85 -2.35 -4.80
C THR A 128 -34.94 -1.31 -5.08
N ALA A 129 -35.58 -0.78 -4.03
CA ALA A 129 -36.61 0.24 -4.17
C ALA A 129 -36.09 1.50 -4.84
N PHE A 130 -34.90 1.95 -4.45
CA PHE A 130 -34.27 3.13 -5.04
C PHE A 130 -33.91 2.93 -6.53
N ILE A 131 -33.32 1.77 -6.88
CA ILE A 131 -32.99 1.43 -8.27
C ILE A 131 -34.23 1.39 -9.15
N GLU A 132 -35.33 0.81 -8.65
CA GLU A 132 -36.60 0.74 -9.37
C GLU A 132 -37.29 2.11 -9.47
N GLU A 133 -37.32 2.90 -8.40
CA GLU A 133 -37.95 4.24 -8.37
C GLU A 133 -37.26 5.18 -9.37
N HIS A 134 -35.94 5.18 -9.38
CA HIS A 134 -35.13 6.06 -10.26
C HIS A 134 -34.90 5.46 -11.63
N GLN A 135 -35.38 4.23 -11.92
CA GLN A 135 -35.16 3.52 -13.18
C GLN A 135 -33.68 3.56 -13.62
N ILE A 136 -32.78 3.29 -12.69
CA ILE A 136 -31.32 3.41 -12.92
C ILE A 136 -30.92 2.52 -14.09
N PRO A 137 -30.30 3.06 -15.17
CA PRO A 137 -29.91 2.26 -16.30
C PRO A 137 -28.62 1.50 -16.03
N CYS A 138 -28.49 0.34 -16.66
CA CYS A 138 -27.20 -0.38 -16.68
C CYS A 138 -26.12 0.48 -17.35
N PRO A 139 -24.99 0.72 -16.68
CA PRO A 139 -23.92 1.55 -17.25
C PRO A 139 -23.34 1.01 -18.56
N SER A 140 -23.40 -0.32 -18.78
CA SER A 140 -22.84 -0.97 -19.96
C SER A 140 -23.77 -0.95 -21.18
N CYS A 141 -25.08 -1.19 -20.99
CA CYS A 141 -26.01 -1.32 -22.12
C CYS A 141 -27.18 -0.33 -22.11
N GLY A 142 -27.31 0.50 -21.07
CA GLY A 142 -28.35 1.51 -20.93
C GLY A 142 -29.76 0.97 -20.65
N LYS A 143 -29.92 -0.34 -20.42
CA LYS A 143 -31.22 -0.95 -20.12
C LYS A 143 -31.46 -1.04 -18.61
N HIS A 144 -32.71 -0.88 -18.18
CA HIS A 144 -33.10 -1.12 -16.80
C HIS A 144 -33.75 -2.51 -16.72
N ASN A 145 -32.96 -3.52 -16.44
CA ASN A 145 -33.43 -4.90 -16.27
C ASN A 145 -32.40 -5.71 -15.46
N PHE A 146 -32.56 -5.72 -14.14
CA PHE A 146 -31.58 -6.35 -13.25
C PHE A 146 -32.17 -7.59 -12.58
N THR A 147 -31.28 -8.45 -12.07
CA THR A 147 -31.63 -9.53 -11.13
C THR A 147 -31.91 -8.96 -9.74
N ASP A 148 -32.48 -9.77 -8.87
CA ASP A 148 -32.54 -9.45 -7.44
C ASP A 148 -31.13 -9.28 -6.89
N ILE A 149 -30.98 -8.41 -5.87
CA ILE A 149 -29.73 -8.20 -5.14
C ILE A 149 -29.47 -9.42 -4.26
N ARG A 150 -28.24 -9.92 -4.31
CA ARG A 150 -27.77 -11.02 -3.48
C ARG A 150 -26.46 -10.66 -2.79
N GLN A 151 -26.28 -11.11 -1.55
CA GLN A 151 -25.00 -10.92 -0.86
C GLN A 151 -23.94 -11.88 -1.39
N PHE A 152 -22.80 -11.33 -1.74
CA PHE A 152 -21.64 -12.09 -2.21
C PHE A 152 -20.50 -11.95 -1.23
N ASN A 153 -20.19 -13.04 -0.50
CA ASN A 153 -19.07 -13.02 0.45
C ASN A 153 -17.73 -12.92 -0.28
N LEU A 154 -16.91 -11.97 0.14
CA LEU A 154 -15.63 -11.63 -0.50
C LEU A 154 -14.48 -12.56 -0.11
N MET A 155 -14.67 -13.51 0.80
CA MET A 155 -13.62 -14.43 1.18
C MET A 155 -13.39 -15.48 0.10
N PHE A 156 -12.13 -15.65 -0.31
CA PHE A 156 -11.74 -16.82 -1.11
C PHE A 156 -11.82 -18.09 -0.28
N LYS A 157 -12.57 -19.04 -0.79
CA LYS A 157 -12.77 -20.37 -0.19
C LYS A 157 -11.88 -21.40 -0.87
N THR A 158 -11.26 -22.26 -0.07
CA THR A 158 -10.48 -23.41 -0.55
C THR A 158 -10.62 -24.59 0.41
N PHE A 159 -9.92 -25.67 0.18
CA PHE A 159 -10.04 -26.90 0.94
C PHE A 159 -8.67 -27.38 1.42
N GLN A 160 -8.63 -27.95 2.60
CA GLN A 160 -7.47 -28.63 3.16
C GLN A 160 -7.67 -30.15 3.11
N GLY A 161 -6.70 -30.89 2.56
CA GLY A 161 -6.82 -32.35 2.39
C GLY A 161 -7.36 -32.73 1.03
N VAL A 162 -7.87 -33.97 0.92
CA VAL A 162 -8.23 -34.63 -0.37
C VAL A 162 -9.71 -34.53 -0.75
N THR A 163 -10.57 -34.06 0.17
CA THR A 163 -12.02 -33.96 -0.06
C THR A 163 -12.49 -32.50 0.03
N GLU A 164 -13.33 -32.13 -0.92
CA GLU A 164 -13.95 -30.80 -0.99
C GLU A 164 -15.28 -30.80 -0.24
N ASP A 165 -15.22 -30.86 1.09
CA ASP A 165 -16.39 -30.86 1.97
C ASP A 165 -16.34 -29.74 3.02
N ALA A 166 -17.45 -29.58 3.75
CA ALA A 166 -17.60 -28.52 4.75
C ALA A 166 -16.58 -28.63 5.90
N LYS A 167 -16.10 -29.83 6.21
CA LYS A 167 -15.13 -30.04 7.31
C LYS A 167 -13.72 -29.63 6.92
N ASN A 168 -13.42 -29.72 5.65
CA ASN A 168 -12.11 -29.41 5.07
C ASN A 168 -12.05 -27.98 4.49
N THR A 169 -13.15 -27.22 4.58
CA THR A 169 -13.21 -25.85 4.08
C THR A 169 -12.33 -24.94 4.93
N VAL A 170 -11.44 -24.22 4.25
CA VAL A 170 -10.63 -23.13 4.80
C VAL A 170 -10.73 -21.90 3.90
N TYR A 171 -10.28 -20.76 4.39
CA TYR A 171 -10.38 -19.50 3.67
C TYR A 171 -9.01 -18.84 3.58
N LEU A 172 -8.76 -18.13 2.47
CA LEU A 172 -7.65 -17.21 2.39
C LEU A 172 -8.00 -15.96 3.21
N ARG A 173 -7.11 -15.53 4.07
CA ARG A 173 -7.38 -14.40 4.96
C ARG A 173 -7.67 -13.12 4.16
N PRO A 174 -8.75 -12.38 4.49
CA PRO A 174 -9.09 -11.12 3.84
C PRO A 174 -8.36 -9.91 4.44
N GLU A 175 -7.72 -10.10 5.60
CA GLU A 175 -6.92 -9.11 6.31
C GLU A 175 -5.87 -9.77 7.20
N THR A 176 -4.88 -9.00 7.60
CA THR A 176 -3.81 -9.48 8.49
C THR A 176 -4.11 -9.27 9.98
N ALA A 177 -5.08 -8.42 10.34
CA ALA A 177 -5.45 -8.06 11.71
C ALA A 177 -5.79 -9.26 12.58
N GLN A 178 -6.60 -10.20 12.10
CA GLN A 178 -7.09 -11.30 12.90
C GLN A 178 -5.98 -12.25 13.38
N GLY A 179 -4.92 -12.40 12.58
CA GLY A 179 -3.72 -13.13 12.99
C GLY A 179 -3.04 -12.48 14.20
N ILE A 180 -3.10 -11.17 14.31
CA ILE A 180 -2.55 -10.42 15.43
C ILE A 180 -3.40 -10.66 16.69
N PHE A 181 -4.73 -10.50 16.58
CA PHE A 181 -5.64 -10.66 17.72
C PHE A 181 -5.58 -12.06 18.34
N VAL A 182 -5.59 -13.12 17.55
CA VAL A 182 -5.50 -14.50 18.06
C VAL A 182 -4.14 -14.80 18.71
N ASN A 183 -3.10 -14.03 18.39
CA ASN A 183 -1.77 -14.15 18.96
C ASN A 183 -1.45 -13.14 20.07
N PHE A 184 -2.40 -12.29 20.45
CA PHE A 184 -2.19 -11.24 21.46
C PHE A 184 -1.50 -11.76 22.72
N LYS A 185 -2.04 -12.80 23.36
CA LYS A 185 -1.45 -13.38 24.57
C LYS A 185 -0.09 -14.02 24.35
N ASN A 186 0.11 -14.68 23.21
CA ASN A 186 1.40 -15.28 22.86
C ASN A 186 2.49 -14.20 22.77
N VAL A 187 2.20 -13.13 22.04
CA VAL A 187 3.12 -12.01 21.84
C VAL A 187 3.37 -11.26 23.15
N GLN A 188 2.31 -10.90 23.89
CA GLN A 188 2.44 -10.20 25.18
C GLN A 188 3.35 -10.97 26.15
N ARG A 189 3.12 -12.30 26.27
CA ARG A 189 3.89 -13.16 27.17
C ARG A 189 5.35 -13.29 26.74
N THR A 190 5.61 -13.49 25.46
CA THR A 190 6.97 -13.76 24.96
C THR A 190 7.81 -12.49 24.84
N SER A 191 7.20 -11.36 24.50
CA SER A 191 7.86 -10.06 24.45
C SER A 191 7.96 -9.35 25.81
N ARG A 192 7.18 -9.79 26.78
CA ARG A 192 7.05 -9.17 28.11
C ARG A 192 6.64 -7.69 28.07
N LYS A 193 5.92 -7.30 26.99
CA LYS A 193 5.45 -5.92 26.83
C LYS A 193 4.33 -5.62 27.83
N LYS A 194 4.34 -4.41 28.36
CA LYS A 194 3.22 -3.78 29.05
C LYS A 194 2.45 -2.89 28.10
N LEU A 195 1.20 -2.60 28.43
CA LEU A 195 0.43 -1.58 27.71
C LEU A 195 1.02 -0.18 27.95
N PRO A 196 1.02 0.71 26.93
CA PRO A 196 0.60 0.41 25.56
C PRO A 196 1.68 -0.34 24.77
N PHE A 197 1.28 -1.24 23.89
CA PHE A 197 2.19 -1.85 22.92
C PHE A 197 1.44 -2.26 21.64
N GLY A 198 2.15 -2.30 20.54
CA GLY A 198 1.62 -2.70 19.26
C GLY A 198 2.21 -3.99 18.74
N ILE A 199 1.42 -4.67 17.89
CA ILE A 199 1.85 -5.85 17.15
C ILE A 199 1.65 -5.54 15.67
N ALA A 200 2.73 -5.58 14.91
CA ALA A 200 2.76 -5.24 13.49
C ALA A 200 2.93 -6.47 12.63
N GLN A 201 2.32 -6.47 11.45
CA GLN A 201 2.46 -7.52 10.45
C GLN A 201 2.48 -6.93 9.04
N ILE A 202 3.33 -7.49 8.19
CA ILE A 202 3.28 -7.31 6.74
C ILE A 202 2.92 -8.67 6.14
N GLY A 203 1.87 -8.73 5.33
CA GLY A 203 1.48 -10.00 4.75
C GLY A 203 0.43 -9.91 3.65
N LYS A 204 0.34 -10.99 2.87
CA LYS A 204 -0.67 -11.14 1.83
C LYS A 204 -2.07 -11.28 2.42
N SER A 205 -3.03 -10.63 1.75
CA SER A 205 -4.46 -10.73 1.99
C SER A 205 -5.20 -10.89 0.67
N PHE A 206 -6.41 -11.45 0.73
CA PHE A 206 -7.16 -11.86 -0.45
C PHE A 206 -8.63 -11.46 -0.30
N ARG A 207 -9.14 -10.70 -1.26
CA ARG A 207 -10.56 -10.33 -1.33
C ARG A 207 -11.07 -10.59 -2.72
N ASN A 208 -12.10 -11.40 -2.85
CA ASN A 208 -12.70 -11.72 -4.16
C ASN A 208 -13.53 -10.55 -4.67
N GLU A 209 -12.87 -9.42 -4.87
CA GLU A 209 -13.46 -8.16 -5.32
C GLU A 209 -14.27 -8.34 -6.61
N ILE A 210 -15.48 -7.78 -6.62
CA ILE A 210 -16.38 -7.83 -7.77
C ILE A 210 -15.94 -6.84 -8.85
N THR A 211 -15.53 -5.63 -8.42
CA THR A 211 -15.10 -4.53 -9.30
C THR A 211 -13.67 -4.10 -9.00
N PRO A 212 -12.66 -4.99 -9.20
CA PRO A 212 -11.27 -4.58 -9.08
C PRO A 212 -10.93 -3.58 -10.19
N GLY A 213 -9.98 -2.68 -9.94
CA GLY A 213 -9.65 -1.67 -10.94
C GLY A 213 -8.58 -0.69 -10.51
N ASN A 214 -8.40 0.33 -11.36
CA ASN A 214 -7.41 1.39 -11.15
C ASN A 214 -5.99 0.84 -10.92
N PHE A 215 -5.55 -0.04 -11.84
CA PHE A 215 -4.23 -0.67 -11.79
C PHE A 215 -4.03 -1.47 -10.48
N THR A 216 -3.00 -1.19 -9.68
CA THR A 216 -2.72 -1.86 -8.42
C THR A 216 -3.49 -1.28 -7.22
N PHE A 217 -4.41 -0.33 -7.45
CA PHE A 217 -5.20 0.28 -6.37
C PHE A 217 -6.19 -0.68 -5.73
N ARG A 218 -6.92 -1.47 -6.54
CA ARG A 218 -7.88 -2.47 -6.07
C ARG A 218 -7.69 -3.78 -6.80
N THR A 219 -7.11 -4.74 -6.12
CA THR A 219 -6.77 -6.08 -6.64
C THR A 219 -7.35 -7.16 -5.73
N ARG A 220 -7.43 -8.40 -6.23
CA ARG A 220 -7.94 -9.54 -5.44
C ARG A 220 -6.90 -10.16 -4.52
N GLU A 221 -5.63 -10.01 -4.87
CA GLU A 221 -4.47 -10.39 -4.07
C GLU A 221 -3.63 -9.14 -3.82
N PHE A 222 -3.38 -8.81 -2.58
CA PHE A 222 -2.63 -7.61 -2.19
C PHE A 222 -1.82 -7.88 -0.92
N GLU A 223 -1.00 -6.93 -0.54
CA GLU A 223 -0.20 -7.02 0.68
C GLU A 223 -0.56 -5.86 1.61
N GLN A 224 -0.85 -6.18 2.88
CA GLN A 224 -1.11 -5.20 3.92
C GLN A 224 0.11 -4.99 4.81
N MET A 225 0.25 -3.78 5.31
CA MET A 225 1.11 -3.39 6.42
C MET A 225 0.19 -2.88 7.52
N GLU A 226 0.09 -3.61 8.62
CA GLU A 226 -0.93 -3.43 9.63
C GLU A 226 -0.34 -3.45 11.03
N LEU A 227 -0.78 -2.53 11.86
CA LEU A 227 -0.41 -2.43 13.27
C LEU A 227 -1.67 -2.46 14.10
N GLU A 228 -1.73 -3.37 15.07
CA GLU A 228 -2.74 -3.36 16.12
C GLU A 228 -2.07 -2.85 17.39
N PHE A 229 -2.42 -1.63 17.78
CA PHE A 229 -1.85 -0.95 18.94
C PHE A 229 -2.80 -1.04 20.12
N PHE A 230 -2.41 -1.85 21.09
CA PHE A 230 -3.18 -2.13 22.30
C PHE A 230 -2.91 -1.08 23.36
N CYS A 231 -3.95 -0.46 23.87
CA CYS A 231 -3.89 0.58 24.90
C CYS A 231 -4.90 0.35 26.02
N GLU A 232 -4.75 1.09 27.11
CA GLU A 232 -5.71 1.11 28.19
C GLU A 232 -7.02 1.76 27.71
N PRO A 233 -8.20 1.22 28.08
CA PRO A 233 -9.47 1.89 27.87
C PRO A 233 -9.44 3.34 28.35
N ASP A 234 -10.18 4.24 27.68
CA ASP A 234 -10.23 5.69 27.92
C ASP A 234 -8.95 6.48 27.55
N THR A 235 -7.87 5.82 27.09
CA THR A 235 -6.70 6.48 26.48
C THR A 235 -6.70 6.36 24.94
N ASP A 236 -7.67 5.68 24.40
CA ASP A 236 -7.82 5.33 23.00
C ASP A 236 -7.80 6.54 22.06
N LEU A 237 -8.58 7.59 22.37
CA LEU A 237 -8.64 8.80 21.53
C LEU A 237 -7.32 9.59 21.49
N GLU A 238 -6.53 9.55 22.57
CA GLU A 238 -5.19 10.16 22.58
C GLU A 238 -4.23 9.37 21.66
N TRP A 239 -4.28 8.05 21.72
CA TRP A 239 -3.50 7.19 20.84
C TRP A 239 -3.97 7.23 19.39
N PHE A 240 -5.28 7.36 19.16
CA PHE A 240 -5.83 7.58 17.83
C PHE A 240 -5.26 8.87 17.20
N ALA A 241 -5.28 9.98 17.93
CA ALA A 241 -4.69 11.24 17.48
C ALA A 241 -3.17 11.12 17.23
N TYR A 242 -2.46 10.41 18.11
CA TYR A 242 -1.03 10.13 17.94
C TYR A 242 -0.74 9.38 16.64
N TRP A 243 -1.46 8.28 16.37
CA TRP A 243 -1.24 7.48 15.17
C TRP A 243 -1.66 8.20 13.90
N LYS A 244 -2.72 9.02 13.92
CA LYS A 244 -3.07 9.90 12.79
C LYS A 244 -1.87 10.76 12.38
N GLN A 245 -1.29 11.47 13.32
CA GLN A 245 -0.16 12.36 13.05
C GLN A 245 1.08 11.57 12.64
N PHE A 246 1.37 10.45 13.31
CA PHE A 246 2.54 9.62 13.00
C PHE A 246 2.50 9.06 11.56
N CYS A 247 1.34 8.62 11.10
CA CYS A 247 1.15 8.14 9.73
C CYS A 247 1.38 9.26 8.70
N LEU A 248 0.87 10.46 8.98
CA LEU A 248 1.07 11.62 8.10
C LEU A 248 2.54 12.05 8.06
N ASP A 249 3.20 12.11 9.22
CA ASP A 249 4.63 12.46 9.31
C ASP A 249 5.51 11.47 8.54
N TRP A 250 5.16 10.18 8.55
CA TRP A 250 5.85 9.16 7.76
C TRP A 250 5.72 9.40 6.25
N LEU A 251 4.55 9.79 5.77
CA LEU A 251 4.34 10.13 4.35
C LEU A 251 5.16 11.35 3.93
N HIS A 252 5.15 12.40 4.75
CA HIS A 252 5.96 13.62 4.51
C HIS A 252 7.46 13.32 4.53
N ALA A 253 7.93 12.53 5.49
CA ALA A 253 9.33 12.13 5.56
C ALA A 253 9.80 11.36 4.31
N LEU A 254 8.90 10.70 3.60
CA LEU A 254 9.15 10.02 2.33
C LEU A 254 8.84 10.86 1.08
N GLY A 255 8.54 12.14 1.26
CA GLY A 255 8.47 13.13 0.18
C GLY A 255 7.08 13.39 -0.40
N MET A 256 6.00 12.85 0.18
CA MET A 256 4.64 13.24 -0.19
C MET A 256 4.34 14.66 0.25
N LYS A 257 3.61 15.42 -0.56
CA LYS A 257 3.32 16.83 -0.35
C LYS A 257 1.93 17.03 0.25
N ASP A 258 1.75 18.18 0.94
CA ASP A 258 0.47 18.53 1.57
C ASP A 258 -0.70 18.61 0.59
N ASP A 259 -0.47 19.02 -0.65
CA ASP A 259 -1.49 19.11 -1.69
C ASP A 259 -1.84 17.77 -2.34
N GLU A 260 -1.08 16.71 -2.04
CA GLU A 260 -1.31 15.34 -2.53
C GLU A 260 -2.08 14.47 -1.52
N ILE A 261 -2.18 14.87 -0.25
CA ILE A 261 -2.77 14.07 0.83
C ILE A 261 -3.76 14.88 1.65
N ARG A 262 -4.76 14.22 2.22
CA ARG A 262 -5.71 14.82 3.14
C ARG A 262 -6.24 13.81 4.15
N TYR A 263 -6.76 14.30 5.27
CA TYR A 263 -7.61 13.50 6.15
C TYR A 263 -9.06 13.50 5.67
N ARG A 264 -9.70 12.35 5.81
CA ARG A 264 -11.14 12.18 5.73
C ARG A 264 -11.62 11.48 7.00
N ASP A 265 -12.12 12.25 7.95
CA ASP A 265 -12.74 11.69 9.14
C ASP A 265 -14.12 11.12 8.76
N HIS A 266 -14.44 9.92 9.25
CA HIS A 266 -15.72 9.29 9.03
C HIS A 266 -16.79 9.89 9.96
N ASP A 267 -17.97 10.19 9.41
CA ASP A 267 -19.12 10.56 10.19
C ASP A 267 -19.64 9.36 10.99
N GLN A 268 -20.36 9.62 12.08
CA GLN A 268 -20.79 8.59 13.01
C GLN A 268 -21.68 7.52 12.35
N GLU A 269 -22.36 7.85 11.27
CA GLU A 269 -23.19 6.96 10.47
C GLU A 269 -22.40 6.07 9.52
N GLU A 270 -21.16 6.47 9.18
CA GLU A 270 -20.25 5.71 8.33
C GLU A 270 -19.37 4.72 9.14
N LEU A 271 -19.32 4.89 10.48
CA LEU A 271 -18.46 4.05 11.31
C LEU A 271 -18.89 2.59 11.25
N SER A 272 -17.90 1.73 11.06
CA SER A 272 -18.11 0.29 11.27
C SER A 272 -18.64 0.04 12.68
N PHE A 273 -19.46 -0.98 12.84
CA PHE A 273 -20.13 -1.32 14.12
C PHE A 273 -19.14 -1.60 15.27
N TYR A 274 -17.89 -1.83 14.97
CA TYR A 274 -16.80 -2.07 15.94
C TYR A 274 -15.95 -0.82 16.21
N SER A 275 -16.13 0.27 15.47
CA SER A 275 -15.25 1.44 15.54
C SER A 275 -15.91 2.59 16.30
N LYS A 276 -15.12 3.25 17.16
CA LYS A 276 -15.50 4.47 17.87
C LYS A 276 -15.11 5.73 17.08
N ALA A 277 -14.04 5.66 16.31
CA ALA A 277 -13.56 6.70 15.41
C ALA A 277 -12.77 6.06 14.25
N THR A 278 -12.90 6.61 13.06
CA THR A 278 -12.14 6.20 11.88
C THR A 278 -11.73 7.44 11.08
N THR A 279 -10.51 7.44 10.59
CA THR A 279 -9.99 8.46 9.67
C THR A 279 -9.25 7.77 8.54
N ASP A 280 -9.55 8.16 7.31
CA ASP A 280 -8.71 7.81 6.17
C ASP A 280 -7.66 8.89 5.94
N VAL A 281 -6.45 8.49 5.59
CA VAL A 281 -5.53 9.36 4.86
C VAL A 281 -5.74 9.05 3.39
N GLU A 282 -6.23 10.03 2.64
CA GLU A 282 -6.45 9.91 1.20
C GLU A 282 -5.30 10.53 0.42
N PHE A 283 -4.97 9.93 -0.73
CA PHE A 283 -4.02 10.47 -1.70
C PHE A 283 -4.76 10.89 -2.98
N LEU A 284 -4.32 12.00 -3.58
CA LEU A 284 -4.84 12.49 -4.85
C LEU A 284 -4.20 11.74 -6.03
N PHE A 285 -4.79 10.58 -6.35
CA PHE A 285 -4.43 9.82 -7.56
C PHE A 285 -4.91 10.55 -8.82
N PRO A 286 -4.38 10.22 -10.01
CA PRO A 286 -4.89 10.79 -11.26
C PRO A 286 -6.37 10.53 -11.56
N PHE A 287 -6.98 9.54 -10.90
CA PHE A 287 -8.42 9.25 -10.97
C PHE A 287 -9.25 9.90 -9.85
N GLY A 288 -8.63 10.72 -9.01
CA GLY A 288 -9.28 11.38 -7.87
C GLY A 288 -8.76 10.92 -6.52
N TRP A 289 -9.39 11.42 -5.45
CA TRP A 289 -9.05 11.04 -4.08
C TRP A 289 -9.33 9.57 -3.83
N GLY A 290 -8.39 8.89 -3.24
CA GLY A 290 -8.51 7.47 -2.87
C GLY A 290 -7.84 7.20 -1.54
N GLU A 291 -8.46 6.33 -0.76
CA GLU A 291 -7.95 5.87 0.53
C GLU A 291 -6.57 5.25 0.37
N LEU A 292 -5.62 5.77 1.14
CA LEU A 292 -4.26 5.26 1.21
C LEU A 292 -4.00 4.54 2.53
N TRP A 293 -4.56 5.05 3.62
CA TRP A 293 -4.40 4.55 4.96
C TRP A 293 -5.70 4.65 5.72
N GLY A 294 -6.15 3.57 6.34
CA GLY A 294 -7.24 3.57 7.30
C GLY A 294 -6.68 3.56 8.73
N ILE A 295 -7.17 4.45 9.58
CA ILE A 295 -6.82 4.50 10.99
C ILE A 295 -8.11 4.40 11.78
N ALA A 296 -8.28 3.34 12.57
CA ALA A 296 -9.51 3.05 13.31
C ALA A 296 -9.25 2.86 14.80
N ASP A 297 -10.13 3.40 15.62
CA ASP A 297 -10.28 3.00 17.02
C ASP A 297 -11.30 1.86 17.07
N ARG A 298 -10.81 0.63 17.19
CA ARG A 298 -11.59 -0.62 17.18
C ARG A 298 -12.14 -0.98 18.57
N THR A 299 -11.89 -0.15 19.56
CA THR A 299 -12.25 -0.43 20.95
C THR A 299 -11.71 -1.79 21.42
N ASN A 300 -12.45 -2.56 22.20
CA ASN A 300 -12.11 -3.92 22.60
C ASN A 300 -12.83 -5.01 21.79
N TYR A 301 -13.43 -4.64 20.67
CA TYR A 301 -14.34 -5.50 19.92
C TYR A 301 -13.71 -6.85 19.55
N ASP A 302 -12.59 -6.84 18.82
CA ASP A 302 -11.99 -8.06 18.29
C ASP A 302 -11.57 -9.04 19.40
N LEU A 303 -10.88 -8.54 20.41
CA LEU A 303 -10.49 -9.39 21.56
C LEU A 303 -11.72 -9.98 22.27
N SER A 304 -12.80 -9.19 22.42
CA SER A 304 -14.05 -9.66 23.03
C SER A 304 -14.71 -10.75 22.20
N GLN A 305 -14.78 -10.59 20.88
CA GLN A 305 -15.34 -11.59 19.97
C GLN A 305 -14.53 -12.90 20.00
N HIS A 306 -13.21 -12.81 19.95
CA HIS A 306 -12.36 -13.98 20.04
C HIS A 306 -12.46 -14.68 21.41
N MET A 307 -12.61 -13.93 22.49
CA MET A 307 -12.89 -14.51 23.81
C MET A 307 -14.21 -15.24 23.85
N GLU A 308 -15.28 -14.64 23.27
CA GLU A 308 -16.61 -15.22 23.24
C GLU A 308 -16.64 -16.55 22.47
N VAL A 309 -16.05 -16.59 21.28
CA VAL A 309 -16.05 -17.79 20.43
C VAL A 309 -15.08 -18.85 20.93
N SER A 310 -13.86 -18.47 21.28
CA SER A 310 -12.81 -19.42 21.69
C SER A 310 -12.92 -19.88 23.14
N LYS A 311 -13.63 -19.14 23.99
CA LYS A 311 -13.68 -19.30 25.47
C LYS A 311 -12.29 -19.17 26.13
N GLN A 312 -11.32 -18.53 25.46
CA GLN A 312 -10.00 -18.24 26.00
C GLN A 312 -9.97 -16.83 26.59
N ASP A 313 -9.18 -16.63 27.64
CA ASP A 313 -9.00 -15.34 28.29
C ASP A 313 -7.95 -14.50 27.56
N LEU A 314 -8.38 -13.43 26.89
CA LEU A 314 -7.52 -12.45 26.23
C LEU A 314 -7.41 -11.12 26.99
N THR A 315 -7.86 -11.05 28.25
CA THR A 315 -7.75 -9.84 29.07
C THR A 315 -6.29 -9.55 29.42
N TYR A 316 -5.96 -8.29 29.59
CA TYR A 316 -4.68 -7.83 30.15
C TYR A 316 -4.80 -7.70 31.67
N PHE A 317 -3.77 -8.12 32.41
CA PHE A 317 -3.66 -7.86 33.82
C PHE A 317 -2.64 -6.74 34.05
N ASP A 318 -3.10 -5.63 34.61
CA ASP A 318 -2.25 -4.51 35.00
C ASP A 318 -1.68 -4.75 36.41
N ASP A 319 -0.38 -5.02 36.48
CA ASP A 319 0.30 -5.30 37.73
C ASP A 319 0.37 -4.08 38.67
N GLU A 320 0.33 -2.88 38.12
CA GLU A 320 0.45 -1.64 38.94
C GLU A 320 -0.91 -1.28 39.54
N LYS A 321 -1.97 -1.37 38.75
CA LYS A 321 -3.36 -1.09 39.19
C LYS A 321 -4.02 -2.29 39.88
N LYS A 322 -3.46 -3.51 39.70
CA LYS A 322 -4.06 -4.78 40.15
C LYS A 322 -5.44 -5.03 39.59
N GLU A 323 -5.66 -4.57 38.35
CA GLU A 323 -6.92 -4.68 37.63
C GLU A 323 -6.76 -5.53 36.37
N LYS A 324 -7.87 -6.09 35.93
CA LYS A 324 -7.96 -6.91 34.74
C LYS A 324 -9.00 -6.32 33.78
N TYR A 325 -8.60 -6.05 32.54
CA TYR A 325 -9.48 -5.47 31.53
C TYR A 325 -9.13 -5.97 30.14
N ILE A 326 -10.02 -5.76 29.18
CA ILE A 326 -9.76 -6.01 27.76
C ILE A 326 -9.19 -4.72 27.16
N PRO A 327 -7.97 -4.75 26.58
CA PRO A 327 -7.39 -3.57 25.94
C PRO A 327 -8.26 -3.02 24.80
N TYR A 328 -8.19 -1.70 24.60
CA TYR A 328 -8.65 -1.06 23.38
C TYR A 328 -7.57 -1.10 22.32
N VAL A 329 -7.95 -0.97 21.06
CA VAL A 329 -7.07 -1.16 19.92
C VAL A 329 -7.18 0.00 18.95
N ILE A 330 -6.03 0.58 18.59
CA ILE A 330 -5.92 1.52 17.48
C ILE A 330 -5.22 0.80 16.34
N GLU A 331 -5.85 0.81 15.17
CA GLU A 331 -5.40 0.12 13.97
C GLU A 331 -5.01 1.13 12.87
N PRO A 332 -3.73 1.46 12.69
CA PRO A 332 -3.25 2.02 11.43
C PRO A 332 -2.99 0.89 10.42
N SER A 333 -3.79 0.85 9.36
CA SER A 333 -3.72 -0.19 8.32
C SER A 333 -3.59 0.41 6.93
N LEU A 334 -2.72 -0.16 6.11
CA LEU A 334 -2.54 0.27 4.72
C LEU A 334 -2.22 -0.89 3.79
N GLY A 335 -2.57 -0.71 2.51
CA GLY A 335 -2.17 -1.59 1.43
C GLY A 335 -0.80 -1.22 0.86
N ALA A 336 0.17 -2.14 0.90
CA ALA A 336 1.50 -1.91 0.33
C ALA A 336 1.42 -1.62 -1.17
N ASP A 337 0.50 -2.25 -1.89
CA ASP A 337 0.30 -2.08 -3.33
C ASP A 337 -0.23 -0.69 -3.68
N ARG A 338 -1.21 -0.17 -2.90
CA ARG A 338 -1.69 1.22 -3.02
C ARG A 338 -0.59 2.22 -2.71
N MET A 339 0.20 1.96 -1.67
CA MET A 339 1.31 2.83 -1.28
C MET A 339 2.37 2.92 -2.38
N VAL A 340 2.74 1.80 -3.01
CA VAL A 340 3.64 1.79 -4.16
C VAL A 340 3.07 2.61 -5.31
N LEU A 341 1.78 2.47 -5.61
CA LEU A 341 1.11 3.26 -6.65
C LEU A 341 1.13 4.76 -6.31
N ALA A 342 0.84 5.13 -5.06
CA ALA A 342 0.86 6.52 -4.61
C ALA A 342 2.26 7.13 -4.76
N PHE A 343 3.31 6.42 -4.34
CA PHE A 343 4.68 6.88 -4.52
C PHE A 343 5.09 6.98 -6.00
N LEU A 344 4.63 6.08 -6.87
CA LEU A 344 4.83 6.20 -8.32
C LEU A 344 4.14 7.45 -8.88
N CYS A 345 2.90 7.72 -8.46
CA CYS A 345 2.15 8.90 -8.89
C CYS A 345 2.78 10.21 -8.36
N SER A 346 3.16 10.24 -7.09
CA SER A 346 3.80 11.41 -6.48
C SER A 346 5.14 11.73 -7.14
N ALA A 347 5.97 10.69 -7.35
CA ALA A 347 7.31 10.83 -7.89
C ALA A 347 7.37 11.17 -9.39
N TYR A 348 6.34 10.85 -10.17
CA TYR A 348 6.34 11.06 -11.61
C TYR A 348 6.34 12.53 -12.00
N ASP A 349 7.27 12.94 -12.87
CA ASP A 349 7.26 14.26 -13.50
C ASP A 349 7.83 14.21 -14.93
N GLU A 350 7.44 15.21 -15.74
CA GLU A 350 7.97 15.49 -17.07
C GLU A 350 8.49 16.92 -17.07
N GLU A 351 9.81 17.08 -17.14
CA GLU A 351 10.48 18.37 -17.04
C GLU A 351 11.08 18.80 -18.37
N ASN A 352 10.91 20.06 -18.73
CA ASN A 352 11.69 20.65 -19.82
C ASN A 352 13.01 21.20 -19.28
N ILE A 353 14.10 20.52 -19.55
CA ILE A 353 15.47 20.93 -19.18
C ILE A 353 16.21 21.67 -20.33
N GLY A 354 15.53 21.86 -21.45
CA GLY A 354 16.00 22.69 -22.55
C GLY A 354 15.51 24.13 -22.44
N THR A 355 15.57 24.86 -23.56
CA THR A 355 15.03 26.23 -23.65
C THR A 355 13.62 26.20 -24.25
N GLU A 356 12.89 27.31 -24.17
CA GLU A 356 11.57 27.45 -24.81
C GLU A 356 11.66 27.25 -26.33
N GLU A 357 12.76 27.71 -26.98
CA GLU A 357 12.99 27.58 -28.40
C GLU A 357 13.41 26.16 -28.80
N LYS A 358 14.08 25.44 -27.89
CA LYS A 358 14.53 24.06 -28.10
C LYS A 358 14.24 23.23 -26.85
N PRO A 359 12.99 22.76 -26.71
CA PRO A 359 12.59 21.97 -25.55
C PRO A 359 13.35 20.62 -25.55
N ASP A 360 13.79 20.21 -24.38
CA ASP A 360 14.37 18.90 -24.11
C ASP A 360 13.66 18.29 -22.92
N MET A 361 12.66 17.47 -23.20
CA MET A 361 11.82 16.86 -22.18
C MET A 361 12.54 15.67 -21.53
N ARG A 362 12.55 15.62 -20.20
CA ARG A 362 12.94 14.45 -19.44
C ARG A 362 11.79 13.91 -18.61
N THR A 363 11.60 12.61 -18.65
CA THR A 363 10.75 11.91 -17.68
C THR A 363 11.62 11.53 -16.49
N VAL A 364 11.12 11.79 -15.29
CA VAL A 364 11.85 11.54 -14.05
C VAL A 364 10.91 11.02 -12.97
N LEU A 365 11.42 10.13 -12.12
CA LEU A 365 10.75 9.69 -10.89
C LEU A 365 11.50 10.26 -9.69
N HIS A 366 10.91 11.24 -9.02
CA HIS A 366 11.46 11.92 -7.85
C HIS A 366 11.26 11.12 -6.55
N PHE A 367 11.60 9.83 -6.55
CA PHE A 367 11.53 9.04 -5.33
C PHE A 367 12.45 9.60 -4.24
N HIS A 368 11.96 9.61 -3.01
CA HIS A 368 12.87 9.73 -1.87
C HIS A 368 13.98 8.67 -1.98
N PRO A 369 15.24 8.99 -1.72
CA PRO A 369 16.35 8.04 -1.89
C PRO A 369 16.14 6.71 -1.16
N ALA A 370 15.50 6.72 0.01
CA ALA A 370 15.14 5.50 0.74
C ALA A 370 14.20 4.57 -0.04
N LEU A 371 13.36 5.10 -0.93
CA LEU A 371 12.38 4.33 -1.71
C LEU A 371 12.92 3.89 -3.08
N ALA A 372 13.84 4.64 -3.68
CA ALA A 372 14.35 4.38 -5.03
C ALA A 372 14.77 2.91 -5.22
N PRO A 373 14.31 2.23 -6.29
CA PRO A 373 14.65 0.83 -6.55
C PRO A 373 16.14 0.61 -6.74
N VAL A 374 16.77 1.45 -7.55
CA VAL A 374 18.21 1.54 -7.72
C VAL A 374 18.69 2.77 -6.97
N LYS A 375 19.64 2.59 -6.06
CA LYS A 375 20.16 3.69 -5.23
C LYS A 375 21.26 4.47 -5.94
N VAL A 376 22.12 3.76 -6.69
CA VAL A 376 23.29 4.32 -7.33
C VAL A 376 23.47 3.73 -8.71
N GLY A 377 23.52 4.59 -9.73
CA GLY A 377 23.94 4.22 -11.08
C GLY A 377 25.45 4.40 -11.23
N ILE A 378 26.19 3.34 -11.57
CA ILE A 378 27.64 3.39 -11.82
C ILE A 378 27.87 3.47 -13.31
N LEU A 379 28.42 4.60 -13.76
CA LEU A 379 28.47 4.99 -15.17
C LEU A 379 29.93 5.34 -15.57
N PRO A 380 30.71 4.39 -16.11
CA PRO A 380 32.05 4.73 -16.63
C PRO A 380 31.92 5.68 -17.82
N LEU A 381 32.67 6.78 -17.86
CA LEU A 381 32.59 7.75 -18.95
C LEU A 381 32.91 7.12 -20.32
N SER A 382 33.80 6.14 -20.33
CA SER A 382 34.22 5.36 -21.50
C SER A 382 34.35 3.88 -21.10
N LYS A 383 34.15 2.95 -22.04
CA LYS A 383 34.38 1.52 -21.85
C LYS A 383 35.81 1.18 -21.39
N LYS A 384 36.76 2.04 -21.72
CA LYS A 384 38.16 1.87 -21.26
C LYS A 384 38.31 2.00 -19.73
N LEU A 385 37.33 2.61 -19.11
CA LEU A 385 37.31 2.88 -17.66
C LEU A 385 36.45 1.87 -16.89
N ASN A 386 35.90 0.82 -17.56
CA ASN A 386 35.03 -0.16 -16.93
C ASN A 386 35.70 -0.81 -15.71
N GLU A 387 36.99 -1.17 -15.76
CA GLU A 387 37.67 -1.84 -14.64
C GLU A 387 37.62 -1.00 -13.34
N GLY A 388 37.85 0.31 -13.44
CA GLY A 388 37.77 1.22 -12.29
C GLY A 388 36.34 1.36 -11.76
N ALA A 389 35.37 1.52 -12.66
CA ALA A 389 33.97 1.62 -12.32
C ALA A 389 33.41 0.31 -11.73
N GLU A 390 33.84 -0.86 -12.23
CA GLU A 390 33.46 -2.17 -11.70
C GLU A 390 33.94 -2.39 -10.26
N LYS A 391 35.10 -1.86 -9.89
CA LYS A 391 35.60 -1.89 -8.50
C LYS A 391 34.67 -1.09 -7.58
N ILE A 392 34.22 0.08 -8.02
CA ILE A 392 33.25 0.90 -7.27
C ILE A 392 31.91 0.16 -7.16
N TYR A 393 31.40 -0.41 -8.26
CA TYR A 393 30.20 -1.23 -8.25
C TYR A 393 30.30 -2.39 -7.25
N ALA A 394 31.37 -3.15 -7.30
CA ALA A 394 31.61 -4.29 -6.41
C ALA A 394 31.65 -3.89 -4.93
N GLU A 395 32.13 -2.69 -4.62
CA GLU A 395 32.12 -2.18 -3.25
C GLU A 395 30.75 -1.68 -2.82
N LEU A 396 30.11 -0.80 -3.60
CA LEU A 396 28.83 -0.19 -3.24
C LEU A 396 27.66 -1.18 -3.26
N SER A 397 27.68 -2.19 -4.13
CA SER A 397 26.63 -3.21 -4.22
C SER A 397 26.52 -4.10 -2.97
N LYS A 398 27.50 -4.08 -2.06
CA LYS A 398 27.40 -4.72 -0.74
C LYS A 398 26.40 -4.01 0.19
N TYR A 399 26.09 -2.74 -0.08
CA TYR A 399 25.28 -1.88 0.79
C TYR A 399 24.00 -1.39 0.10
N TYR A 400 24.05 -1.20 -1.22
CA TYR A 400 22.98 -0.60 -2.00
C TYR A 400 22.67 -1.43 -3.24
N ASN A 401 21.41 -1.38 -3.69
CA ASN A 401 21.07 -1.86 -5.02
C ASN A 401 21.63 -0.88 -6.06
N CYS A 402 22.64 -1.32 -6.80
CA CYS A 402 23.35 -0.53 -7.81
C CYS A 402 23.08 -1.05 -9.20
N GLU A 403 23.08 -0.16 -10.21
CA GLU A 403 23.07 -0.52 -11.62
C GLU A 403 24.36 -0.06 -12.28
N PHE A 404 24.96 -0.95 -13.10
CA PHE A 404 26.13 -0.63 -13.92
C PHE A 404 25.71 -0.45 -15.37
N ASP A 405 26.00 0.71 -15.99
CA ASP A 405 25.62 0.98 -17.38
C ASP A 405 26.77 1.64 -18.16
N ASP A 406 27.27 0.93 -19.16
CA ASP A 406 28.31 1.41 -20.10
C ASP A 406 27.78 1.61 -21.55
N ARG A 407 26.45 1.56 -21.75
CA ARG A 407 25.81 1.57 -23.08
C ARG A 407 25.42 2.96 -23.54
N GLY A 408 25.93 3.36 -24.69
CA GLY A 408 25.64 4.67 -25.30
C GLY A 408 26.42 5.81 -24.65
N ASN A 409 26.03 7.06 -24.91
CA ASN A 409 26.67 8.23 -24.31
C ASN A 409 26.16 8.49 -22.88
N ILE A 410 26.96 9.23 -22.12
CA ILE A 410 26.68 9.50 -20.69
C ILE A 410 25.33 10.20 -20.49
N GLY A 411 24.94 11.13 -21.35
CA GLY A 411 23.66 11.83 -21.23
C GLY A 411 22.45 10.90 -21.37
N LYS A 412 22.50 9.91 -22.27
CA LYS A 412 21.44 8.90 -22.38
C LYS A 412 21.38 7.98 -21.17
N ARG A 413 22.53 7.70 -20.53
CA ARG A 413 22.57 6.88 -19.32
C ARG A 413 21.96 7.63 -18.14
N TYR A 414 22.25 8.92 -17.96
CA TYR A 414 21.58 9.75 -16.96
C TYR A 414 20.06 9.75 -17.15
N ARG A 415 19.56 9.89 -18.41
CA ARG A 415 18.13 9.84 -18.70
C ARG A 415 17.49 8.53 -18.29
N ARG A 416 18.14 7.40 -18.56
CA ARG A 416 17.62 6.09 -18.12
C ARG A 416 17.55 5.98 -16.60
N GLN A 417 18.51 6.51 -15.88
CA GLN A 417 18.51 6.52 -14.43
C GLN A 417 17.47 7.49 -13.86
N ASP A 418 17.28 8.67 -14.47
CA ASP A 418 16.23 9.60 -14.11
C ASP A 418 14.83 8.97 -14.25
N GLU A 419 14.56 8.25 -15.35
CA GLU A 419 13.29 7.58 -15.64
C GLU A 419 12.93 6.48 -14.64
N ILE A 420 13.90 5.84 -14.02
CA ILE A 420 13.67 4.80 -13.00
C ILE A 420 13.82 5.32 -11.56
N GLY A 421 14.15 6.61 -11.42
CA GLY A 421 14.20 7.29 -10.14
C GLY A 421 15.46 7.06 -9.32
N THR A 422 16.59 6.70 -9.97
CA THR A 422 17.88 6.55 -9.28
C THR A 422 18.35 7.90 -8.76
N PRO A 423 18.53 8.09 -7.43
CA PRO A 423 18.85 9.41 -6.88
C PRO A 423 20.25 9.88 -7.18
N PHE A 424 21.22 8.97 -7.29
CA PHE A 424 22.63 9.32 -7.49
C PHE A 424 23.26 8.52 -8.62
N CYS A 425 23.97 9.23 -9.52
CA CYS A 425 24.79 8.61 -10.55
C CYS A 425 26.27 8.91 -10.29
N VAL A 426 27.07 7.87 -10.20
CA VAL A 426 28.52 7.93 -10.01
C VAL A 426 29.19 7.73 -11.35
N THR A 427 29.90 8.75 -11.85
CA THR A 427 30.66 8.68 -13.09
C THR A 427 32.13 8.53 -12.78
N TYR A 428 32.72 7.43 -13.27
CA TYR A 428 34.15 7.20 -13.27
C TYR A 428 34.73 7.70 -14.59
N ASP A 429 35.61 8.68 -14.55
CA ASP A 429 36.19 9.36 -15.70
C ASP A 429 37.74 9.20 -15.75
N PHE A 430 38.40 9.82 -16.73
CA PHE A 430 39.87 9.71 -16.88
C PHE A 430 40.61 10.37 -15.74
N GLU A 431 40.06 11.45 -15.14
CA GLU A 431 40.69 12.11 -13.98
C GLU A 431 40.57 11.24 -12.74
N SER A 432 39.60 10.34 -12.69
CA SER A 432 39.44 9.40 -11.56
C SER A 432 40.61 8.48 -11.36
N GLU A 433 41.36 8.16 -12.44
CA GLU A 433 42.57 7.36 -12.37
C GLU A 433 43.75 8.13 -11.75
N GLU A 434 43.73 9.47 -11.84
CA GLU A 434 44.78 10.35 -11.34
C GLU A 434 44.50 10.84 -9.93
N ASP A 435 43.27 11.29 -9.65
CA ASP A 435 42.89 11.95 -8.40
C ASP A 435 42.20 11.04 -7.39
N GLY A 436 41.80 9.81 -7.77
CA GLY A 436 41.08 8.87 -6.91
C GLY A 436 39.70 9.38 -6.50
N ALA A 437 39.06 10.21 -7.33
CA ALA A 437 37.73 10.75 -7.08
C ALA A 437 36.79 10.43 -8.25
N VAL A 438 35.50 10.54 -8.01
CA VAL A 438 34.42 10.33 -9.00
C VAL A 438 33.46 11.51 -9.01
N THR A 439 32.75 11.69 -10.11
CA THR A 439 31.69 12.67 -10.18
C THR A 439 30.38 12.02 -9.75
N VAL A 440 29.73 12.58 -8.71
CA VAL A 440 28.39 12.19 -8.26
C VAL A 440 27.39 13.21 -8.75
N ARG A 441 26.40 12.76 -9.54
CA ARG A 441 25.29 13.58 -10.03
C ARG A 441 24.05 13.29 -9.20
N ASP A 442 23.48 14.34 -8.67
CA ASP A 442 22.15 14.32 -8.03
C ASP A 442 21.05 14.38 -9.10
N ARG A 443 20.06 13.48 -9.01
CA ARG A 443 18.95 13.37 -9.96
C ARG A 443 18.08 14.63 -9.99
N ASP A 444 17.75 15.18 -8.83
CA ASP A 444 16.75 16.22 -8.70
C ASP A 444 17.31 17.59 -9.09
N THR A 445 18.50 17.92 -8.65
CA THR A 445 19.17 19.18 -8.95
C THR A 445 20.00 19.14 -10.23
N MET A 446 20.34 17.95 -10.73
CA MET A 446 21.29 17.68 -11.81
C MET A 446 22.71 18.20 -11.53
N GLN A 447 22.96 18.69 -10.33
CA GLN A 447 24.29 19.15 -9.91
C GLN A 447 25.26 17.98 -9.80
N GLN A 448 26.52 18.27 -10.02
CA GLN A 448 27.61 17.30 -9.99
C GLN A 448 28.67 17.75 -8.99
N GLU A 449 29.07 16.83 -8.13
CA GLU A 449 30.10 17.05 -7.13
C GLU A 449 31.25 16.04 -7.33
N ARG A 450 32.49 16.49 -7.08
CA ARG A 450 33.65 15.60 -7.12
C ARG A 450 33.90 15.03 -5.73
N ILE A 451 33.78 13.70 -5.56
CA ILE A 451 33.88 13.00 -4.29
C ILE A 451 35.02 11.97 -4.36
N LYS A 452 35.84 11.92 -3.34
CA LYS A 452 36.87 10.87 -3.23
C LYS A 452 36.24 9.49 -3.13
N ILE A 453 36.80 8.49 -3.79
CA ILE A 453 36.27 7.12 -3.79
C ILE A 453 36.21 6.56 -2.37
N GLU A 454 37.16 6.90 -1.51
CA GLU A 454 37.23 6.49 -0.11
C GLU A 454 36.07 7.08 0.74
N ASP A 455 35.59 8.27 0.40
CA ASP A 455 34.50 8.98 1.11
C ASP A 455 33.11 8.70 0.52
N LEU A 456 33.06 8.07 -0.66
CA LEU A 456 31.82 7.91 -1.44
C LEU A 456 30.71 7.18 -0.66
N LYS A 457 31.06 6.13 0.08
CA LYS A 457 30.10 5.39 0.90
C LYS A 457 29.47 6.28 1.98
N SER A 458 30.27 7.01 2.73
CA SER A 458 29.80 7.89 3.80
C SER A 458 28.97 9.04 3.26
N TYR A 459 29.37 9.60 2.11
CA TYR A 459 28.59 10.63 1.41
C TYR A 459 27.21 10.12 1.00
N LEU A 460 27.13 8.94 0.39
CA LEU A 460 25.85 8.34 -0.01
C LEU A 460 24.98 7.96 1.19
N GLU A 461 25.58 7.43 2.26
CA GLU A 461 24.87 7.06 3.48
C GLU A 461 24.17 8.27 4.13
N GLU A 462 24.85 9.43 4.17
CA GLU A 462 24.27 10.67 4.67
C GLU A 462 23.10 11.15 3.81
N LYS A 463 23.25 11.12 2.47
CA LYS A 463 22.23 11.56 1.51
C LYS A 463 21.01 10.63 1.43
N MET A 464 21.13 9.37 1.81
CA MET A 464 20.04 8.38 1.78
C MET A 464 19.34 8.19 3.12
N ARG A 465 19.73 8.94 4.15
CA ARG A 465 19.13 8.82 5.49
C ARG A 465 17.66 9.20 5.46
N PHE A 466 16.88 8.40 6.20
CA PHE A 466 15.43 8.56 6.33
C PHE A 466 15.02 8.50 7.80
#